data_4f2fcb2f1c02ec62d753e171a08e0832
#
_entry.id   4f2fcb2f1c02ec62d753e171a08e0832
#
_cell.length_a   1.000
_cell.length_b   1.000
_cell.length_c   1.000
_cell.angle_alpha   90.00
_cell.angle_beta   90.00
_cell.angle_gamma   90.00
#
_symmetry.space_group_name_H-M   'P 1'
#
loop_
_entity.id
_entity.type
_entity.pdbx_description
1 polymer ?
#
loop_
_entity_poly.entity_id
_entity_poly.type
_entity_poly.pdbx_seq_one_letter_code
_entity_poly.pdbx_strand_id
1 'polypeptide(L)'
;MGPHRTEHLVRTPTADGRDPADWVPEEREPDERGPDEAPGRRAGRGAGPGLADRILGGWTGRIAGNMLGKPVERGEHWTPERIDRYLRLTEALPLTDYLPPPPVEATGFELRPEWPQCVRGRIHGSCRDDDIDYSILGLHLLETRGFQFTTEQVGELWLLRLPYLQTFTAERAAYRNLANGLAPPLTATYDNPYQEWIGALIRADIFGWTSPGDPRRAAALARRDAALSHTGNGVYGAMWAAALIAAAFTAAGPREAVEGALERIPASSRLARTVRHTVALHEAGVAWEDALAELAAQTGSLGWIHTVPNAAVITAGLLYGDGDFTRTITLTVRGGLDTDSNGATAGSVAGVMCGASAIPPQWSDPLEDRVRSAVFGFDGVRISELSARTLRLASG
;
A
#
# COMPACT_ATOMS: atom_id res chain seq x y z
N MET A 1 -17.87 -5.32 45.60
CA MET A 1 -18.58 -5.50 44.32
C MET A 1 -19.42 -4.25 44.11
N GLY A 2 -18.95 -3.31 43.29
CA GLY A 2 -19.64 -2.09 42.95
C GLY A 2 -19.89 -2.09 41.43
N PRO A 3 -20.96 -1.46 40.94
CA PRO A 3 -21.37 -1.59 39.56
C PRO A 3 -20.42 -0.80 38.63
N HIS A 4 -19.93 -1.47 37.60
CA HIS A 4 -19.20 -0.86 36.52
C HIS A 4 -20.09 0.14 35.76
N ARG A 5 -19.71 1.40 35.75
CA ARG A 5 -20.29 2.44 34.88
C ARG A 5 -19.91 2.10 33.44
N THR A 6 -20.89 1.81 32.63
CA THR A 6 -20.81 1.83 31.17
C THR A 6 -20.72 3.30 30.73
N GLU A 7 -19.50 3.79 30.47
CA GLU A 7 -19.33 5.05 29.78
C GLU A 7 -19.77 4.88 28.32
N HIS A 8 -20.78 5.62 27.93
CA HIS A 8 -21.21 5.76 26.54
C HIS A 8 -20.07 6.37 25.73
N LEU A 9 -19.36 5.54 24.94
CA LEU A 9 -18.43 6.03 23.91
C LEU A 9 -19.24 6.84 22.88
N VAL A 10 -19.04 8.13 22.91
CA VAL A 10 -19.59 9.09 21.94
C VAL A 10 -18.97 8.73 20.58
N ARG A 11 -19.80 8.29 19.64
CA ARG A 11 -19.42 8.15 18.23
C ARG A 11 -19.03 9.50 17.71
N THR A 12 -17.79 9.71 17.30
CA THR A 12 -17.37 10.86 16.50
C THR A 12 -17.87 10.64 15.07
N PRO A 13 -18.76 11.51 14.55
CA PRO A 13 -19.18 11.42 13.15
C PRO A 13 -17.99 11.60 12.22
N THR A 14 -17.96 10.89 11.09
CA THR A 14 -17.10 11.25 9.96
C THR A 14 -17.36 12.69 9.53
N ALA A 15 -16.38 13.38 8.95
CA ALA A 15 -16.50 14.81 8.61
C ALA A 15 -17.67 15.15 7.66
N ASP A 16 -18.32 14.15 7.07
CA ASP A 16 -19.48 14.26 6.18
C ASP A 16 -20.78 13.64 6.75
N GLY A 17 -20.75 13.14 8.00
CA GLY A 17 -21.92 12.64 8.71
C GLY A 17 -22.54 11.34 8.17
N ARG A 18 -21.89 10.64 7.25
CA ARG A 18 -22.34 9.34 6.70
C ARG A 18 -21.54 8.20 7.30
N ASP A 19 -22.22 7.06 7.52
CA ASP A 19 -21.53 5.83 7.89
C ASP A 19 -20.70 5.34 6.67
N PRO A 20 -19.40 5.08 6.82
CA PRO A 20 -18.57 4.53 5.74
C PRO A 20 -19.09 3.22 5.15
N ALA A 21 -19.86 2.46 5.93
CA ALA A 21 -20.52 1.26 5.45
C ALA A 21 -21.64 1.53 4.43
N ASP A 22 -22.22 2.72 4.45
CA ASP A 22 -23.34 3.12 3.59
C ASP A 22 -22.87 3.72 2.26
N TRP A 23 -21.57 3.98 2.08
CA TRP A 23 -21.07 4.50 0.81
C TRP A 23 -20.96 3.39 -0.22
N VAL A 24 -21.85 3.40 -1.20
CA VAL A 24 -21.80 2.57 -2.39
C VAL A 24 -21.41 3.50 -3.55
N PRO A 25 -20.43 3.14 -4.41
CA PRO A 25 -20.20 3.89 -5.64
C PRO A 25 -21.52 3.97 -6.42
N GLU A 26 -21.93 5.19 -6.86
CA GLU A 26 -23.12 5.34 -7.70
C GLU A 26 -23.00 4.35 -8.88
N GLU A 27 -23.95 3.41 -8.96
CA GLU A 27 -24.13 2.57 -10.12
C GLU A 27 -24.66 3.48 -11.23
N ARG A 28 -23.74 4.00 -12.07
CA ARG A 28 -24.18 4.48 -13.38
C ARG A 28 -24.63 3.24 -14.14
N GLU A 29 -25.87 3.27 -14.58
CA GLU A 29 -26.38 2.29 -15.54
C GLU A 29 -25.37 2.13 -16.69
N PRO A 30 -25.14 0.91 -17.20
CA PRO A 30 -24.23 0.72 -18.32
C PRO A 30 -24.70 1.62 -19.46
N ASP A 31 -23.81 2.52 -19.87
CA ASP A 31 -24.03 3.39 -21.04
C ASP A 31 -24.23 2.47 -22.24
N GLU A 32 -25.45 2.47 -22.81
CA GLU A 32 -25.83 1.71 -24.00
C GLU A 32 -25.17 2.27 -25.27
N ARG A 33 -23.89 2.64 -25.21
CA ARG A 33 -23.10 2.87 -26.40
C ARG A 33 -22.52 1.55 -26.87
N GLY A 34 -22.96 1.12 -28.03
CA GLY A 34 -22.45 -0.04 -28.74
C GLY A 34 -20.92 0.00 -28.94
N PRO A 35 -20.32 -1.10 -29.41
CA PRO A 35 -18.88 -1.22 -29.52
C PRO A 35 -18.33 -0.16 -30.49
N ASP A 36 -17.84 0.95 -29.98
CA ASP A 36 -17.07 1.92 -30.73
C ASP A 36 -15.76 1.28 -31.17
N GLU A 37 -15.45 1.42 -32.43
CA GLU A 37 -14.28 0.91 -33.12
C GLU A 37 -13.01 1.23 -32.36
N ALA A 38 -12.17 0.23 -32.14
CA ALA A 38 -10.86 0.34 -31.56
C ALA A 38 -10.02 1.41 -32.31
N PRO A 39 -9.42 2.39 -31.60
CA PRO A 39 -8.55 3.35 -32.25
C PRO A 39 -7.33 2.63 -32.84
N GLY A 40 -7.10 2.90 -34.12
CA GLY A 40 -6.08 2.29 -34.96
C GLY A 40 -4.71 2.18 -34.28
N ARG A 41 -4.13 0.99 -34.31
CA ARG A 41 -2.74 0.70 -33.90
C ARG A 41 -1.80 1.70 -34.56
N ARG A 42 -1.26 2.64 -33.79
CA ARG A 42 -0.04 3.37 -34.17
C ARG A 42 1.13 2.38 -34.13
N ALA A 43 1.60 2.00 -35.28
CA ALA A 43 2.87 1.28 -35.45
C ALA A 43 4.03 2.19 -34.97
N GLY A 44 4.90 1.65 -34.07
CA GLY A 44 6.21 2.27 -33.84
C GLY A 44 6.64 2.61 -32.42
N ARG A 45 6.05 1.97 -31.37
CA ARG A 45 6.73 1.84 -30.06
C ARG A 45 6.85 0.36 -29.75
N GLY A 46 8.01 -0.10 -29.26
CA GLY A 46 8.19 -1.48 -28.82
C GLY A 46 7.02 -1.89 -27.91
N ALA A 47 6.53 -3.12 -28.07
CA ALA A 47 5.43 -3.62 -27.27
C ALA A 47 5.79 -3.43 -25.78
N GLY A 48 4.92 -2.74 -25.02
CA GLY A 48 5.10 -2.56 -23.58
C GLY A 48 5.10 -3.91 -22.85
N PRO A 49 5.48 -3.96 -21.56
CA PRO A 49 5.54 -5.21 -20.80
C PRO A 49 4.20 -5.93 -20.80
N GLY A 50 4.24 -7.27 -20.98
CA GLY A 50 3.04 -8.11 -20.94
C GLY A 50 2.44 -8.20 -19.53
N LEU A 51 1.19 -8.70 -19.41
CA LEU A 51 0.50 -8.81 -18.13
C LEU A 51 1.32 -9.60 -17.08
N ALA A 52 1.93 -10.71 -17.47
CA ALA A 52 2.77 -11.52 -16.56
C ALA A 52 3.97 -10.73 -16.01
N ASP A 53 4.65 -9.97 -16.87
CA ASP A 53 5.79 -9.14 -16.49
C ASP A 53 5.38 -7.98 -15.56
N ARG A 54 4.23 -7.37 -15.81
CA ARG A 54 3.66 -6.32 -14.95
C ARG A 54 3.25 -6.85 -13.57
N ILE A 55 2.64 -8.03 -13.49
CA ILE A 55 2.27 -8.65 -12.20
C ILE A 55 3.52 -9.03 -11.42
N LEU A 56 4.53 -9.61 -12.08
CA LEU A 56 5.82 -9.89 -11.45
C LEU A 56 6.50 -8.59 -11.00
N GLY A 57 6.42 -7.53 -11.80
CA GLY A 57 6.89 -6.20 -11.45
C GLY A 57 6.21 -5.64 -10.21
N GLY A 58 4.90 -5.81 -10.09
CA GLY A 58 4.14 -5.42 -8.90
C GLY A 58 4.62 -6.10 -7.62
N TRP A 59 4.75 -7.44 -7.64
CA TRP A 59 5.27 -8.21 -6.51
C TRP A 59 6.71 -7.83 -6.16
N THR A 60 7.61 -7.80 -7.16
CA THR A 60 9.02 -7.46 -6.97
C THR A 60 9.18 -6.04 -6.45
N GLY A 61 8.46 -5.09 -7.04
CA GLY A 61 8.50 -3.69 -6.67
C GLY A 61 7.97 -3.45 -5.25
N ARG A 62 6.88 -4.13 -4.86
CA ARG A 62 6.36 -4.08 -3.49
C ARG A 62 7.41 -4.52 -2.49
N ILE A 63 8.04 -5.67 -2.72
CA ILE A 63 9.03 -6.24 -1.82
C ILE A 63 10.28 -5.35 -1.76
N ALA A 64 10.76 -4.87 -2.92
CA ALA A 64 11.92 -3.98 -2.97
C ALA A 64 11.68 -2.66 -2.22
N GLY A 65 10.51 -2.05 -2.41
CA GLY A 65 10.13 -0.82 -1.73
C GLY A 65 9.97 -1.00 -0.22
N ASN A 66 9.36 -2.11 0.23
CA ASN A 66 9.27 -2.48 1.64
C ASN A 66 10.66 -2.63 2.27
N MET A 67 11.53 -3.44 1.65
CA MET A 67 12.89 -3.68 2.13
C MET A 67 13.74 -2.39 2.19
N LEU A 68 13.52 -1.43 1.27
CA LEU A 68 14.17 -0.13 1.29
C LEU A 68 13.73 0.70 2.50
N GLY A 69 12.42 0.73 2.79
CA GLY A 69 11.85 1.53 3.87
C GLY A 69 12.04 0.93 5.26
N LYS A 70 12.08 -0.41 5.36
CA LYS A 70 12.08 -1.15 6.64
C LYS A 70 13.12 -0.68 7.68
N PRO A 71 14.37 -0.40 7.35
CA PRO A 71 15.34 0.04 8.35
C PRO A 71 14.96 1.34 9.06
N VAL A 72 14.22 2.22 8.41
CA VAL A 72 13.85 3.56 8.90
C VAL A 72 12.36 3.72 9.20
N GLU A 73 11.64 2.62 9.36
CA GLU A 73 10.22 2.57 9.73
C GLU A 73 10.03 2.97 11.22
N ARG A 74 10.02 4.26 11.51
CA ARG A 74 9.64 4.86 12.83
C ARG A 74 9.41 6.35 12.61
N GLY A 75 8.27 6.72 12.05
CA GLY A 75 8.01 8.06 11.53
C GLY A 75 8.18 9.22 12.50
N GLU A 76 8.04 9.01 13.83
CA GLU A 76 8.35 10.05 14.82
C GLU A 76 9.87 10.27 14.99
N HIS A 77 10.67 9.25 14.71
CA HIS A 77 12.13 9.28 14.84
C HIS A 77 12.79 9.56 13.50
N TRP A 78 12.24 8.99 12.39
CA TRP A 78 12.80 9.08 11.05
C TRP A 78 12.01 10.06 10.18
N THR A 79 12.16 11.37 10.47
CA THR A 79 11.63 12.43 9.61
C THR A 79 12.41 12.51 8.29
N PRO A 80 11.88 13.15 7.24
CA PRO A 80 12.58 13.36 5.98
C PRO A 80 13.99 13.95 6.16
N GLU A 81 14.13 14.97 7.01
CA GLU A 81 15.41 15.62 7.27
C GLU A 81 16.41 14.68 7.96
N ARG A 82 15.91 13.78 8.82
CA ARG A 82 16.74 12.80 9.52
C ARG A 82 17.19 11.69 8.59
N ILE A 83 16.32 11.23 7.68
CA ILE A 83 16.69 10.27 6.62
C ILE A 83 17.76 10.89 5.73
N ASP A 84 17.58 12.12 5.26
CA ASP A 84 18.56 12.82 4.45
C ASP A 84 19.89 13.03 5.17
N ARG A 85 19.85 13.32 6.47
CA ARG A 85 21.07 13.42 7.29
C ARG A 85 21.81 12.09 7.38
N TYR A 86 21.08 10.97 7.56
CA TYR A 86 21.67 9.63 7.53
C TYR A 86 22.31 9.32 6.18
N LEU A 87 21.63 9.62 5.09
CA LEU A 87 22.12 9.40 3.74
C LEU A 87 23.37 10.23 3.43
N ARG A 88 23.44 11.47 3.91
CA ARG A 88 24.66 12.29 3.79
C ARG A 88 25.83 11.73 4.62
N LEU A 89 25.56 11.28 5.85
CA LEU A 89 26.57 10.66 6.70
C LEU A 89 27.17 9.39 6.09
N THR A 90 26.36 8.66 5.34
CA THR A 90 26.73 7.40 4.69
C THR A 90 27.12 7.55 3.22
N GLU A 91 27.24 8.81 2.73
CA GLU A 91 27.56 9.14 1.34
C GLU A 91 26.63 8.46 0.32
N ALA A 92 25.34 8.30 0.68
CA ALA A 92 24.31 7.62 -0.11
C ALA A 92 23.26 8.59 -0.70
N LEU A 93 23.50 9.88 -0.72
CA LEU A 93 22.62 10.86 -1.34
C LEU A 93 23.24 11.34 -2.67
N PRO A 94 22.54 11.26 -3.82
CA PRO A 94 21.17 10.76 -4.00
C PRO A 94 21.05 9.25 -3.75
N LEU A 95 19.90 8.84 -3.18
CA LEU A 95 19.63 7.43 -2.91
C LEU A 95 19.30 6.71 -4.21
N THR A 96 20.09 5.69 -4.55
CA THR A 96 19.96 4.91 -5.81
C THR A 96 20.06 3.41 -5.60
N ASP A 97 20.15 2.96 -4.34
CA ASP A 97 20.24 1.56 -3.93
C ASP A 97 19.64 1.42 -2.51
N TYR A 98 19.54 0.21 -1.98
CA TYR A 98 19.14 -0.01 -0.58
C TYR A 98 19.96 0.82 0.39
N LEU A 99 19.36 1.14 1.55
CA LEU A 99 20.06 1.91 2.58
C LEU A 99 21.39 1.25 2.95
N PRO A 100 22.46 2.01 3.08
CA PRO A 100 23.75 1.46 3.55
C PRO A 100 23.64 1.01 5.00
N PRO A 101 24.46 0.05 5.46
CA PRO A 101 24.55 -0.28 6.88
C PRO A 101 25.03 0.93 7.69
N PRO A 102 24.58 1.07 8.97
CA PRO A 102 24.99 2.19 9.80
C PRO A 102 26.52 2.13 10.06
N PRO A 103 27.25 3.20 9.80
CA PRO A 103 28.66 3.29 10.20
C PRO A 103 28.77 3.40 11.73
N VAL A 104 29.95 3.12 12.27
CA VAL A 104 30.22 3.16 13.72
C VAL A 104 29.91 4.55 14.31
N GLU A 105 30.10 5.58 13.50
CA GLU A 105 29.89 6.98 13.87
C GLU A 105 28.41 7.40 13.84
N ALA A 106 27.51 6.54 13.35
CA ALA A 106 26.07 6.83 13.27
C ALA A 106 25.37 6.76 14.63
N THR A 107 25.98 7.33 15.66
CA THR A 107 25.40 7.42 16.99
C THR A 107 24.13 8.26 16.98
N GLY A 108 23.05 7.71 17.57
CA GLY A 108 21.76 8.37 17.61
C GLY A 108 20.85 8.07 16.40
N PHE A 109 21.28 7.29 15.42
CA PHE A 109 20.44 6.76 14.36
C PHE A 109 20.02 5.32 14.71
N GLU A 110 18.85 5.15 15.31
CA GLU A 110 18.31 3.83 15.68
C GLU A 110 17.51 3.27 14.50
N LEU A 111 18.10 2.32 13.78
CA LEU A 111 17.40 1.53 12.77
C LEU A 111 16.48 0.50 13.43
N ARG A 112 15.48 0.00 12.70
CA ARG A 112 14.64 -1.13 13.13
C ARG A 112 15.50 -2.36 13.42
N PRO A 113 15.10 -3.24 14.37
CA PRO A 113 15.88 -4.45 14.70
C PRO A 113 16.19 -5.33 13.49
N GLU A 114 15.32 -5.33 12.48
CA GLU A 114 15.43 -6.12 11.25
C GLU A 114 16.46 -5.55 10.25
N TRP A 115 17.00 -4.35 10.48
CA TRP A 115 17.93 -3.67 9.56
C TRP A 115 19.07 -4.54 9.03
N PRO A 116 19.66 -5.48 9.80
CA PRO A 116 20.78 -6.28 9.27
C PRO A 116 20.41 -7.10 8.05
N GLN A 117 19.12 -7.38 7.82
CA GLN A 117 18.62 -8.14 6.68
C GLN A 117 18.08 -7.24 5.55
N CYS A 118 18.03 -5.91 5.76
CA CYS A 118 17.36 -4.96 4.88
C CYS A 118 18.30 -3.88 4.31
N VAL A 119 19.62 -3.97 4.57
CA VAL A 119 20.59 -2.98 4.10
C VAL A 119 21.43 -3.51 2.96
N ARG A 120 21.96 -2.59 2.15
CA ARG A 120 22.79 -2.86 0.99
C ARG A 120 23.91 -3.85 1.31
N GLY A 121 24.05 -4.88 0.47
CA GLY A 121 25.07 -5.92 0.59
C GLY A 121 24.79 -6.98 1.65
N ARG A 122 23.61 -6.97 2.32
CA ARG A 122 23.23 -7.96 3.33
C ARG A 122 21.85 -8.59 3.09
N ILE A 123 21.19 -8.21 2.00
CA ILE A 123 19.88 -8.75 1.63
C ILE A 123 20.08 -10.10 0.95
N HIS A 124 19.36 -11.12 1.41
CA HIS A 124 19.30 -12.48 0.86
C HIS A 124 17.87 -12.98 0.90
N GLY A 125 17.01 -12.43 0.02
CA GLY A 125 15.56 -12.54 0.08
C GLY A 125 14.91 -11.45 0.92
N SER A 126 13.58 -11.40 0.97
CA SER A 126 12.90 -10.43 1.84
C SER A 126 13.04 -10.81 3.32
N CYS A 127 13.07 -9.83 4.21
CA CYS A 127 12.72 -10.09 5.60
C CYS A 127 11.20 -10.34 5.74
N ARG A 128 10.75 -10.87 6.86
CA ARG A 128 9.32 -11.01 7.15
C ARG A 128 8.72 -9.64 7.42
N ASP A 129 7.58 -9.38 6.82
CA ASP A 129 6.82 -8.15 7.02
C ASP A 129 5.32 -8.37 6.83
N ASP A 130 4.47 -7.63 7.57
CA ASP A 130 3.02 -7.70 7.43
C ASP A 130 2.54 -7.08 6.12
N ASP A 131 3.21 -6.08 5.58
CA ASP A 131 2.97 -5.56 4.22
C ASP A 131 2.96 -6.65 3.16
N ILE A 132 3.83 -7.66 3.30
CA ILE A 132 3.92 -8.78 2.36
C ILE A 132 2.95 -9.89 2.77
N ASP A 133 2.85 -10.20 4.05
CA ASP A 133 1.96 -11.24 4.59
C ASP A 133 0.51 -11.02 4.15
N TYR A 134 -0.01 -9.80 4.22
CA TYR A 134 -1.39 -9.51 3.84
C TYR A 134 -1.63 -9.62 2.34
N SER A 135 -0.65 -9.31 1.49
CA SER A 135 -0.77 -9.56 0.05
C SER A 135 -0.85 -11.05 -0.26
N ILE A 136 -0.10 -11.90 0.47
CA ILE A 136 -0.15 -13.37 0.39
C ILE A 136 -1.51 -13.90 0.89
N LEU A 137 -2.01 -13.38 2.02
CA LEU A 137 -3.32 -13.75 2.56
C LEU A 137 -4.45 -13.42 1.58
N GLY A 138 -4.42 -12.23 0.98
CA GLY A 138 -5.39 -11.83 -0.04
C GLY A 138 -5.34 -12.72 -1.29
N LEU A 139 -4.14 -13.12 -1.74
CA LEU A 139 -3.99 -14.11 -2.82
C LEU A 139 -4.66 -15.44 -2.44
N HIS A 140 -4.36 -15.96 -1.25
CA HIS A 140 -4.94 -17.21 -0.75
C HIS A 140 -6.46 -17.11 -0.58
N LEU A 141 -6.98 -15.96 -0.14
CA LEU A 141 -8.41 -15.68 -0.06
C LEU A 141 -9.07 -15.81 -1.43
N LEU A 142 -8.52 -15.14 -2.44
CA LEU A 142 -9.07 -15.17 -3.80
C LEU A 142 -9.01 -16.58 -4.42
N GLU A 143 -7.95 -17.34 -4.17
CA GLU A 143 -7.82 -18.73 -4.64
C GLU A 143 -8.83 -19.68 -4.01
N THR A 144 -9.18 -19.47 -2.73
CA THR A 144 -10.00 -20.40 -1.97
C THR A 144 -11.47 -20.01 -1.90
N ARG A 145 -11.79 -18.72 -1.99
CA ARG A 145 -13.15 -18.17 -1.87
C ARG A 145 -13.63 -17.47 -3.15
N GLY A 146 -12.74 -17.23 -4.11
CA GLY A 146 -13.04 -16.49 -5.33
C GLY A 146 -13.28 -15.00 -5.09
N PHE A 147 -13.72 -14.29 -6.12
CA PHE A 147 -13.92 -12.84 -6.09
C PHE A 147 -15.20 -12.38 -5.38
N GLN A 148 -16.07 -13.32 -4.98
CA GLN A 148 -17.30 -13.00 -4.23
C GLN A 148 -17.14 -13.23 -2.71
N PHE A 149 -15.92 -13.27 -2.21
CA PHE A 149 -15.64 -13.43 -0.78
C PHE A 149 -16.33 -12.37 0.06
N THR A 150 -16.65 -12.71 1.32
CA THR A 150 -17.26 -11.80 2.28
C THR A 150 -16.23 -11.33 3.33
N THR A 151 -16.55 -10.26 4.05
CA THR A 151 -15.71 -9.75 5.14
C THR A 151 -15.53 -10.79 6.25
N GLU A 152 -16.55 -11.60 6.54
CA GLU A 152 -16.47 -12.71 7.51
C GLU A 152 -15.44 -13.75 7.08
N GLN A 153 -15.40 -14.08 5.78
CA GLN A 153 -14.42 -15.04 5.23
C GLN A 153 -12.98 -14.53 5.29
N VAL A 154 -12.77 -13.20 5.23
CA VAL A 154 -11.45 -12.61 5.52
C VAL A 154 -11.06 -12.89 6.97
N GLY A 155 -11.98 -12.67 7.93
CA GLY A 155 -11.77 -12.94 9.34
C GLY A 155 -11.48 -14.41 9.64
N GLU A 156 -12.25 -15.34 9.04
CA GLU A 156 -11.99 -16.78 9.12
C GLU A 156 -10.57 -17.13 8.66
N LEU A 157 -10.15 -16.56 7.53
CA LEU A 157 -8.83 -16.82 6.98
C LEU A 157 -7.72 -16.33 7.92
N TRP A 158 -7.87 -15.15 8.53
CA TRP A 158 -6.89 -14.64 9.49
C TRP A 158 -6.73 -15.57 10.68
N LEU A 159 -7.84 -16.04 11.26
CA LEU A 159 -7.82 -16.98 12.39
C LEU A 159 -7.12 -18.31 12.04
N LEU A 160 -7.19 -18.73 10.77
CA LEU A 160 -6.63 -20.01 10.32
C LEU A 160 -5.16 -19.90 9.85
N ARG A 161 -4.70 -18.75 9.38
CA ARG A 161 -3.45 -18.62 8.65
C ARG A 161 -2.47 -17.61 9.22
N LEU A 162 -2.92 -16.62 10.00
CA LEU A 162 -2.09 -15.55 10.50
C LEU A 162 -1.91 -15.67 12.02
N PRO A 163 -0.67 -15.77 12.53
CA PRO A 163 -0.43 -15.78 13.98
C PRO A 163 -0.79 -14.42 14.60
N TYR A 164 -1.56 -14.41 15.69
CA TYR A 164 -2.01 -13.21 16.39
C TYR A 164 -0.88 -12.22 16.70
N LEU A 165 0.25 -12.72 17.19
CA LEU A 165 1.39 -11.86 17.56
C LEU A 165 2.11 -11.22 16.36
N GLN A 166 1.76 -11.61 15.15
CA GLN A 166 2.28 -11.05 13.89
C GLN A 166 1.34 -10.00 13.29
N THR A 167 0.30 -9.62 14.01
CA THR A 167 -0.62 -8.52 13.66
C THR A 167 -0.31 -7.28 14.48
N PHE A 168 -0.67 -6.10 13.98
CA PHE A 168 -0.43 -4.81 14.63
C PHE A 168 -1.72 -3.98 14.64
N THR A 169 -1.78 -2.94 15.44
CA THR A 169 -2.76 -1.86 15.43
C THR A 169 -4.22 -2.30 15.17
N ALA A 170 -4.85 -1.85 14.11
CA ALA A 170 -6.24 -2.15 13.76
C ALA A 170 -6.48 -3.64 13.47
N GLU A 171 -5.53 -4.28 12.82
CA GLU A 171 -5.58 -5.71 12.52
C GLU A 171 -5.56 -6.55 13.81
N ARG A 172 -4.71 -6.19 14.77
CA ARG A 172 -4.65 -6.86 16.07
C ARG A 172 -5.93 -6.64 16.87
N ALA A 173 -6.49 -5.43 16.82
CA ALA A 173 -7.78 -5.14 17.46
C ALA A 173 -8.90 -5.97 16.83
N ALA A 174 -8.99 -6.01 15.50
CA ALA A 174 -9.97 -6.83 14.79
C ALA A 174 -9.80 -8.33 15.06
N TYR A 175 -8.56 -8.82 15.05
CA TYR A 175 -8.27 -10.22 15.36
C TYR A 175 -8.70 -10.59 16.80
N ARG A 176 -8.40 -9.74 17.79
CA ARG A 176 -8.86 -9.89 19.16
C ARG A 176 -10.40 -9.94 19.22
N ASN A 177 -11.06 -9.06 18.48
CA ASN A 177 -12.52 -8.98 18.44
C ASN A 177 -13.12 -10.24 17.81
N LEU A 178 -12.53 -10.76 16.71
CA LEU A 178 -12.91 -12.06 16.13
C LEU A 178 -12.76 -13.20 17.13
N ALA A 179 -11.62 -13.28 17.82
CA ALA A 179 -11.36 -14.33 18.83
C ALA A 179 -12.33 -14.26 20.00
N ASN A 180 -12.90 -13.10 20.30
CA ASN A 180 -13.94 -12.89 21.29
C ASN A 180 -15.37 -13.11 20.73
N GLY A 181 -15.51 -13.60 19.49
CA GLY A 181 -16.80 -13.92 18.88
C GLY A 181 -17.55 -12.72 18.31
N LEU A 182 -16.91 -11.57 18.13
CA LEU A 182 -17.53 -10.43 17.47
C LEU A 182 -17.48 -10.61 15.95
N ALA A 183 -18.58 -10.25 15.27
CA ALA A 183 -18.68 -10.27 13.82
C ALA A 183 -18.50 -8.84 13.23
N PRO A 184 -18.13 -8.69 11.95
CA PRO A 184 -18.22 -7.42 11.26
C PRO A 184 -19.64 -6.82 11.35
N PRO A 185 -19.79 -5.48 11.50
CA PRO A 185 -18.75 -4.46 11.54
C PRO A 185 -18.11 -4.24 12.92
N LEU A 186 -18.54 -4.95 13.97
CA LEU A 186 -18.00 -4.76 15.32
C LEU A 186 -16.52 -5.11 15.43
N THR A 187 -16.02 -6.01 14.58
CA THR A 187 -14.58 -6.31 14.51
C THR A 187 -13.73 -5.06 14.27
N ALA A 188 -14.21 -4.14 13.43
CA ALA A 188 -13.53 -2.90 13.09
C ALA A 188 -13.73 -1.79 14.12
N THR A 189 -14.86 -1.78 14.86
CA THR A 189 -15.27 -0.64 15.66
C THR A 189 -15.13 -0.82 17.16
N TYR A 190 -15.20 -2.07 17.66
CA TYR A 190 -15.15 -2.35 19.09
C TYR A 190 -13.72 -2.22 19.63
N ASP A 191 -13.50 -1.27 20.54
CA ASP A 191 -12.21 -1.00 21.18
C ASP A 191 -11.03 -0.99 20.21
N ASN A 192 -11.20 -0.29 19.09
CA ASN A 192 -10.22 -0.14 18.03
C ASN A 192 -9.97 1.36 17.75
N PRO A 193 -8.96 1.98 18.39
CA PRO A 193 -8.62 3.39 18.14
C PRO A 193 -7.87 3.61 16.81
N TYR A 194 -7.53 2.55 16.06
CA TYR A 194 -6.66 2.56 14.88
C TYR A 194 -7.44 2.49 13.56
N GLN A 195 -8.76 2.75 13.58
CA GLN A 195 -9.68 2.47 12.47
C GLN A 195 -9.32 3.17 11.14
N GLU A 196 -8.58 4.28 11.17
CA GLU A 196 -8.15 5.02 9.99
C GLU A 196 -6.62 4.95 9.76
N TRP A 197 -5.93 4.01 10.41
CA TRP A 197 -4.51 3.80 10.19
C TRP A 197 -4.26 3.00 8.90
N ILE A 198 -2.98 2.94 8.47
CA ILE A 198 -2.59 2.48 7.13
C ILE A 198 -2.84 0.99 6.85
N GLY A 199 -3.09 0.17 7.87
CA GLY A 199 -3.12 -1.29 7.75
C GLY A 199 -4.05 -1.86 6.68
N ALA A 200 -5.18 -1.20 6.35
CA ALA A 200 -6.01 -1.64 5.24
C ALA A 200 -5.42 -1.25 3.86
N LEU A 201 -4.73 -0.11 3.77
CA LEU A 201 -4.08 0.33 2.54
C LEU A 201 -2.97 -0.64 2.14
N ILE A 202 -2.13 -1.07 3.09
CA ILE A 202 -0.98 -1.94 2.81
C ILE A 202 -1.35 -3.32 2.29
N ARG A 203 -2.56 -3.81 2.49
CA ARG A 203 -3.00 -5.14 2.06
C ARG A 203 -3.84 -5.15 0.79
N ALA A 204 -4.03 -3.99 0.17
CA ALA A 204 -4.94 -3.81 -0.95
C ALA A 204 -4.35 -4.24 -2.31
N ASP A 205 -3.05 -4.42 -2.43
CA ASP A 205 -2.33 -4.61 -3.70
C ASP A 205 -2.82 -5.79 -4.52
N ILE A 206 -3.09 -6.92 -3.87
CA ILE A 206 -3.56 -8.13 -4.55
C ILE A 206 -4.87 -7.90 -5.32
N PHE A 207 -5.74 -7.04 -4.78
CA PHE A 207 -7.00 -6.71 -5.45
C PHE A 207 -6.78 -5.85 -6.70
N GLY A 208 -5.75 -5.00 -6.67
CA GLY A 208 -5.29 -4.26 -7.84
C GLY A 208 -4.66 -5.18 -8.89
N TRP A 209 -3.72 -6.03 -8.50
CA TRP A 209 -3.03 -6.96 -9.42
C TRP A 209 -3.96 -7.97 -10.08
N THR A 210 -5.05 -8.37 -9.40
CA THR A 210 -6.06 -9.29 -9.95
C THR A 210 -7.21 -8.60 -10.69
N SER A 211 -7.15 -7.28 -10.84
CA SER A 211 -8.13 -6.46 -11.57
C SER A 211 -7.45 -5.49 -12.56
N PRO A 212 -6.58 -5.99 -13.47
CA PRO A 212 -5.81 -5.12 -14.39
C PRO A 212 -6.74 -4.23 -15.24
N GLY A 213 -6.57 -2.90 -15.14
CA GLY A 213 -7.39 -1.94 -15.89
C GLY A 213 -8.84 -1.79 -15.39
N ASP A 214 -9.21 -2.43 -14.27
CA ASP A 214 -10.51 -2.27 -13.64
C ASP A 214 -10.41 -1.73 -12.20
N PRO A 215 -10.18 -0.41 -12.04
CA PRO A 215 -10.10 0.23 -10.72
C PRO A 215 -11.38 0.08 -9.89
N ARG A 216 -12.56 -0.03 -10.53
CA ARG A 216 -13.85 -0.20 -9.85
C ARG A 216 -13.92 -1.55 -9.13
N ARG A 217 -13.58 -2.64 -9.85
CA ARG A 217 -13.53 -3.99 -9.28
C ARG A 217 -12.51 -4.06 -8.15
N ALA A 218 -11.30 -3.52 -8.36
CA ALA A 218 -10.24 -3.50 -7.36
C ALA A 218 -10.69 -2.81 -6.07
N ALA A 219 -11.28 -1.61 -6.16
CA ALA A 219 -11.79 -0.87 -5.00
C ALA A 219 -12.90 -1.63 -4.26
N ALA A 220 -13.82 -2.28 -4.98
CA ALA A 220 -14.91 -3.04 -4.37
C ALA A 220 -14.40 -4.27 -3.60
N LEU A 221 -13.36 -4.96 -4.09
CA LEU A 221 -12.71 -6.07 -3.41
C LEU A 221 -11.98 -5.58 -2.16
N ALA A 222 -11.18 -4.53 -2.29
CA ALA A 222 -10.43 -3.93 -1.18
C ALA A 222 -11.37 -3.41 -0.06
N ARG A 223 -12.53 -2.84 -0.42
CA ARG A 223 -13.53 -2.41 0.57
C ARG A 223 -14.02 -3.57 1.44
N ARG A 224 -14.33 -4.72 0.85
CA ARG A 224 -14.80 -5.90 1.60
C ARG A 224 -13.73 -6.44 2.56
N ASP A 225 -12.48 -6.45 2.14
CA ASP A 225 -11.35 -6.83 2.99
C ASP A 225 -11.14 -5.81 4.11
N ALA A 226 -11.06 -4.52 3.77
CA ALA A 226 -10.77 -3.44 4.71
C ALA A 226 -11.82 -3.33 5.82
N ALA A 227 -13.09 -3.59 5.52
CA ALA A 227 -14.20 -3.48 6.46
C ALA A 227 -14.10 -4.43 7.67
N LEU A 228 -13.21 -5.42 7.64
CA LEU A 228 -12.94 -6.30 8.79
C LEU A 228 -12.33 -5.53 9.97
N SER A 229 -11.47 -4.54 9.70
CA SER A 229 -10.61 -3.91 10.71
C SER A 229 -10.62 -2.38 10.68
N HIS A 230 -11.12 -1.76 9.60
CA HIS A 230 -11.04 -0.33 9.38
C HIS A 230 -12.40 0.30 9.05
N THR A 231 -12.45 1.64 9.20
CA THR A 231 -13.59 2.47 8.82
C THR A 231 -13.09 3.74 8.13
N GLY A 232 -13.98 4.60 7.66
CA GLY A 232 -13.66 5.94 7.15
C GLY A 232 -12.49 5.98 6.18
N ASN A 233 -11.52 6.87 6.42
CA ASN A 233 -10.36 7.01 5.56
C ASN A 233 -9.47 5.75 5.51
N GLY A 234 -9.53 4.86 6.52
CA GLY A 234 -8.82 3.57 6.47
C GLY A 234 -9.36 2.67 5.35
N VAL A 235 -10.68 2.55 5.22
CA VAL A 235 -11.34 1.84 4.11
C VAL A 235 -11.08 2.55 2.77
N TYR A 236 -11.21 3.87 2.74
CA TYR A 236 -10.97 4.64 1.50
C TYR A 236 -9.51 4.51 1.03
N GLY A 237 -8.55 4.41 1.97
CA GLY A 237 -7.14 4.15 1.64
C GLY A 237 -6.93 2.83 0.92
N ALA A 238 -7.55 1.75 1.40
CA ALA A 238 -7.49 0.44 0.75
C ALA A 238 -8.14 0.48 -0.65
N MET A 239 -9.32 1.09 -0.77
CA MET A 239 -10.01 1.26 -2.05
C MET A 239 -9.17 2.05 -3.04
N TRP A 240 -8.56 3.15 -2.60
CA TRP A 240 -7.69 3.99 -3.40
C TRP A 240 -6.43 3.25 -3.86
N ALA A 241 -5.73 2.56 -2.96
CA ALA A 241 -4.52 1.83 -3.29
C ALA A 241 -4.78 0.70 -4.31
N ALA A 242 -5.83 -0.11 -4.09
CA ALA A 242 -6.22 -1.16 -5.04
C ALA A 242 -6.58 -0.57 -6.42
N ALA A 243 -7.36 0.53 -6.44
CA ALA A 243 -7.74 1.21 -7.67
C ALA A 243 -6.54 1.82 -8.40
N LEU A 244 -5.58 2.41 -7.66
CA LEU A 244 -4.34 2.97 -8.17
C LEU A 244 -3.49 1.90 -8.89
N ILE A 245 -3.33 0.76 -8.25
CA ILE A 245 -2.59 -0.37 -8.82
C ILE A 245 -3.31 -0.93 -10.04
N ALA A 246 -4.64 -1.09 -10.00
CA ALA A 246 -5.41 -1.56 -11.15
C ALA A 246 -5.31 -0.58 -12.34
N ALA A 247 -5.37 0.74 -12.08
CA ALA A 247 -5.20 1.78 -13.10
C ALA A 247 -3.78 1.77 -13.70
N ALA A 248 -2.76 1.47 -12.91
CA ALA A 248 -1.36 1.45 -13.35
C ALA A 248 -1.10 0.46 -14.51
N PHE A 249 -1.94 -0.56 -14.70
CA PHE A 249 -1.82 -1.49 -15.83
C PHE A 249 -2.11 -0.84 -17.19
N THR A 250 -2.89 0.24 -17.23
CA THR A 250 -3.37 0.86 -18.47
C THR A 250 -3.03 2.35 -18.59
N ALA A 251 -2.72 3.01 -17.47
CA ALA A 251 -2.40 4.43 -17.43
C ALA A 251 -1.13 4.75 -18.23
N ALA A 252 -1.12 5.90 -18.89
CA ALA A 252 0.04 6.41 -19.63
C ALA A 252 1.17 6.90 -18.70
N GLY A 253 0.85 7.19 -17.44
CA GLY A 253 1.80 7.65 -16.43
C GLY A 253 1.20 7.68 -15.02
N PRO A 254 2.04 7.98 -13.99
CA PRO A 254 1.61 7.95 -12.60
C PRO A 254 0.42 8.86 -12.29
N ARG A 255 0.36 10.03 -12.93
CA ARG A 255 -0.72 10.99 -12.74
C ARG A 255 -2.08 10.41 -13.14
N GLU A 256 -2.17 9.82 -14.33
CA GLU A 256 -3.43 9.22 -14.81
C GLU A 256 -3.90 8.08 -13.89
N ALA A 257 -2.96 7.27 -13.37
CA ALA A 257 -3.27 6.23 -12.40
C ALA A 257 -3.85 6.81 -11.10
N VAL A 258 -3.25 7.89 -10.57
CA VAL A 258 -3.72 8.59 -9.36
C VAL A 258 -5.12 9.17 -9.56
N GLU A 259 -5.37 9.82 -10.70
CA GLU A 259 -6.67 10.40 -11.04
C GLU A 259 -7.75 9.31 -11.15
N GLY A 260 -7.46 8.19 -11.82
CA GLY A 260 -8.37 7.06 -11.93
C GLY A 260 -8.72 6.41 -10.58
N ALA A 261 -7.77 6.41 -9.65
CA ALA A 261 -8.00 5.92 -8.29
C ALA A 261 -8.87 6.87 -7.46
N LEU A 262 -8.70 8.19 -7.62
CA LEU A 262 -9.50 9.20 -6.91
C LEU A 262 -11.00 9.13 -7.24
N GLU A 263 -11.36 8.63 -8.41
CA GLU A 263 -12.76 8.43 -8.78
C GLU A 263 -13.45 7.29 -8.01
N ARG A 264 -12.68 6.48 -7.29
CA ARG A 264 -13.17 5.27 -6.60
C ARG A 264 -13.41 5.47 -5.12
N ILE A 265 -13.19 6.67 -4.61
CA ILE A 265 -13.40 7.04 -3.21
C ILE A 265 -14.24 8.33 -3.11
N PRO A 266 -14.92 8.60 -1.96
CA PRO A 266 -15.71 9.79 -1.81
C PRO A 266 -14.88 11.05 -2.03
N ALA A 267 -15.33 11.93 -2.94
CA ALA A 267 -14.62 13.15 -3.30
C ALA A 267 -14.46 14.13 -2.12
N SER A 268 -15.38 14.08 -1.16
CA SER A 268 -15.37 14.87 0.08
C SER A 268 -14.51 14.28 1.20
N SER A 269 -13.99 13.05 1.04
CA SER A 269 -13.13 12.42 2.06
C SER A 269 -11.84 13.23 2.27
N ARG A 270 -11.29 13.15 3.50
CA ARG A 270 -9.99 13.80 3.80
C ARG A 270 -8.89 13.24 2.88
N LEU A 271 -8.87 11.92 2.68
CA LEU A 271 -7.91 11.27 1.79
C LEU A 271 -7.97 11.84 0.37
N ALA A 272 -9.16 11.92 -0.24
CA ALA A 272 -9.31 12.44 -1.60
C ALA A 272 -8.88 13.90 -1.72
N ARG A 273 -9.20 14.74 -0.72
CA ARG A 273 -8.75 16.14 -0.72
C ARG A 273 -7.24 16.27 -0.62
N THR A 274 -6.61 15.46 0.26
CA THR A 274 -5.16 15.52 0.43
C THR A 274 -4.42 15.00 -0.80
N VAL A 275 -4.87 13.90 -1.42
CA VAL A 275 -4.27 13.39 -2.67
C VAL A 275 -4.42 14.41 -3.80
N ARG A 276 -5.59 15.05 -3.97
CA ARG A 276 -5.76 16.13 -4.97
C ARG A 276 -4.85 17.34 -4.70
N HIS A 277 -4.66 17.69 -3.43
CA HIS A 277 -3.74 18.76 -3.08
C HIS A 277 -2.30 18.41 -3.45
N THR A 278 -1.87 17.16 -3.22
CA THR A 278 -0.55 16.67 -3.66
C THR A 278 -0.39 16.76 -5.19
N VAL A 279 -1.42 16.41 -5.95
CA VAL A 279 -1.43 16.57 -7.41
C VAL A 279 -1.27 18.04 -7.80
N ALA A 280 -2.03 18.94 -7.16
CA ALA A 280 -1.99 20.37 -7.43
C ALA A 280 -0.61 21.00 -7.13
N LEU A 281 0.06 20.60 -6.05
CA LEU A 281 1.43 21.03 -5.74
C LEU A 281 2.42 20.64 -6.84
N HIS A 282 2.35 19.39 -7.29
CA HIS A 282 3.18 18.92 -8.38
C HIS A 282 2.91 19.67 -9.69
N GLU A 283 1.65 19.92 -10.04
CA GLU A 283 1.26 20.70 -11.24
C GLU A 283 1.73 22.16 -11.19
N ALA A 284 1.74 22.73 -9.99
CA ALA A 284 2.27 24.08 -9.78
C ALA A 284 3.80 24.16 -9.84
N GLY A 285 4.50 23.01 -10.03
CA GLY A 285 5.96 22.95 -10.08
C GLY A 285 6.64 23.21 -8.73
N VAL A 286 5.91 22.98 -7.60
CA VAL A 286 6.49 23.08 -6.27
C VAL A 286 7.59 22.02 -6.11
N ALA A 287 8.74 22.38 -5.54
CA ALA A 287 9.80 21.41 -5.29
C ALA A 287 9.35 20.30 -4.35
N TRP A 288 9.88 19.09 -4.50
CA TRP A 288 9.46 17.91 -3.73
C TRP A 288 9.57 18.13 -2.21
N GLU A 289 10.66 18.74 -1.75
CA GLU A 289 10.90 19.03 -0.33
C GLU A 289 9.85 20.01 0.22
N ASP A 290 9.53 21.06 -0.53
CA ASP A 290 8.54 22.06 -0.15
C ASP A 290 7.11 21.47 -0.14
N ALA A 291 6.81 20.61 -1.12
CA ALA A 291 5.54 19.90 -1.17
C ALA A 291 5.36 18.98 0.06
N LEU A 292 6.40 18.24 0.46
CA LEU A 292 6.36 17.42 1.69
C LEU A 292 6.14 18.27 2.95
N ALA A 293 6.81 19.41 3.04
CA ALA A 293 6.64 20.32 4.19
C ALA A 293 5.20 20.84 4.29
N GLU A 294 4.58 21.20 3.16
CA GLU A 294 3.18 21.66 3.11
C GLU A 294 2.22 20.51 3.48
N LEU A 295 2.43 19.31 2.94
CA LEU A 295 1.62 18.13 3.27
C LEU A 295 1.74 17.75 4.76
N ALA A 296 2.93 17.83 5.33
CA ALA A 296 3.16 17.61 6.76
C ALA A 296 2.44 18.67 7.62
N ALA A 297 2.46 19.94 7.23
CA ALA A 297 1.71 21.00 7.91
C ALA A 297 0.20 20.76 7.89
N GLN A 298 -0.33 20.25 6.76
CA GLN A 298 -1.76 19.94 6.61
C GLN A 298 -2.21 18.71 7.39
N THR A 299 -1.36 17.69 7.50
CA THR A 299 -1.75 16.35 7.99
C THR A 299 -1.07 15.90 9.29
N GLY A 300 -0.08 16.64 9.78
CA GLY A 300 0.78 16.22 10.90
C GLY A 300 0.04 15.92 12.21
N SER A 301 -1.16 16.46 12.43
CA SER A 301 -2.01 16.14 13.59
C SER A 301 -2.57 14.70 13.59
N LEU A 302 -2.48 13.98 12.46
CA LEU A 302 -3.02 12.64 12.32
C LEU A 302 -2.06 11.53 12.78
N GLY A 303 -0.78 11.86 12.96
CA GLY A 303 0.26 10.89 13.29
C GLY A 303 0.81 10.13 12.07
N TRP A 304 1.98 9.50 12.25
CA TRP A 304 2.79 8.94 11.17
C TRP A 304 2.23 7.65 10.54
N ILE A 305 1.37 6.92 11.24
CA ILE A 305 0.77 5.66 10.76
C ILE A 305 -0.63 5.90 10.13
N HIS A 306 -1.16 7.12 10.18
CA HIS A 306 -2.49 7.38 9.63
C HIS A 306 -2.49 7.31 8.10
N THR A 307 -3.55 6.71 7.52
CA THR A 307 -3.69 6.50 6.07
C THR A 307 -3.52 7.78 5.23
N VAL A 308 -4.07 8.90 5.68
CA VAL A 308 -4.10 10.14 4.87
C VAL A 308 -2.72 10.73 4.59
N PRO A 309 -1.83 11.00 5.58
CA PRO A 309 -0.48 11.50 5.30
C PRO A 309 0.34 10.51 4.47
N ASN A 310 0.19 9.21 4.70
CA ASN A 310 0.93 8.19 3.97
C ASN A 310 0.48 8.13 2.49
N ALA A 311 -0.81 8.21 2.20
CA ALA A 311 -1.30 8.30 0.82
C ALA A 311 -0.78 9.56 0.11
N ALA A 312 -0.59 10.68 0.81
CA ALA A 312 0.02 11.88 0.24
C ALA A 312 1.49 11.65 -0.12
N VAL A 313 2.27 11.02 0.76
CA VAL A 313 3.68 10.70 0.50
C VAL A 313 3.84 9.70 -0.66
N ILE A 314 2.99 8.65 -0.71
CA ILE A 314 2.95 7.71 -1.85
C ILE A 314 2.65 8.47 -3.15
N THR A 315 1.63 9.35 -3.14
CA THR A 315 1.28 10.16 -4.31
C THR A 315 2.43 11.07 -4.75
N ALA A 316 3.07 11.76 -3.80
CA ALA A 316 4.24 12.60 -4.10
C ALA A 316 5.39 11.77 -4.71
N GLY A 317 5.71 10.61 -4.11
CA GLY A 317 6.74 9.72 -4.65
C GLY A 317 6.48 9.28 -6.08
N LEU A 318 5.24 8.93 -6.41
CA LEU A 318 4.82 8.55 -7.76
C LEU A 318 4.93 9.71 -8.75
N LEU A 319 4.41 10.89 -8.42
CA LEU A 319 4.40 12.04 -9.31
C LEU A 319 5.79 12.61 -9.55
N TYR A 320 6.56 12.84 -8.48
CA TYR A 320 7.93 13.37 -8.60
C TYR A 320 8.94 12.30 -9.08
N GLY A 321 8.60 11.03 -8.95
CA GLY A 321 9.34 9.92 -9.55
C GLY A 321 9.23 9.85 -11.08
N ASP A 322 8.14 10.40 -11.62
CA ASP A 322 7.91 10.57 -13.07
C ASP A 322 8.09 9.28 -13.88
N GLY A 323 7.63 8.14 -13.33
CA GLY A 323 7.72 6.83 -13.98
C GLY A 323 9.07 6.11 -13.85
N ASP A 324 10.10 6.73 -13.30
CA ASP A 324 11.35 6.05 -12.95
C ASP A 324 11.18 5.23 -11.66
N PHE A 325 11.45 3.92 -11.73
CA PHE A 325 11.27 3.02 -10.61
C PHE A 325 12.11 3.42 -9.38
N THR A 326 13.41 3.60 -9.59
CA THR A 326 14.36 3.96 -8.53
C THR A 326 13.96 5.26 -7.86
N ARG A 327 13.73 6.30 -8.66
CA ARG A 327 13.35 7.62 -8.17
C ARG A 327 12.03 7.58 -7.40
N THR A 328 11.05 6.81 -7.87
CA THR A 328 9.75 6.65 -7.21
C THR A 328 9.92 6.10 -5.81
N ILE A 329 10.54 4.92 -5.64
CA ILE A 329 10.65 4.29 -4.31
C ILE A 329 11.55 5.07 -3.37
N THR A 330 12.63 5.67 -3.87
CA THR A 330 13.60 6.40 -3.05
C THR A 330 13.04 7.75 -2.58
N LEU A 331 12.32 8.50 -3.41
CA LEU A 331 11.61 9.70 -2.98
C LEU A 331 10.50 9.36 -1.97
N THR A 332 9.76 8.28 -2.20
CA THR A 332 8.71 7.84 -1.27
C THR A 332 9.28 7.53 0.10
N VAL A 333 10.33 6.72 0.20
CA VAL A 333 10.97 6.37 1.48
C VAL A 333 11.59 7.60 2.16
N ARG A 334 12.25 8.49 1.40
CA ARG A 334 12.76 9.78 1.92
C ARG A 334 11.65 10.69 2.43
N GLY A 335 10.41 10.49 2.01
CA GLY A 335 9.24 11.20 2.54
C GLY A 335 8.92 10.91 4.01
N GLY A 336 9.55 9.89 4.62
CA GLY A 336 9.34 9.53 6.01
C GLY A 336 8.00 8.85 6.28
N LEU A 337 7.47 9.05 7.47
CA LEU A 337 6.24 8.42 7.98
C LEU A 337 6.37 6.89 8.08
N ASP A 338 5.44 6.14 7.54
CA ASP A 338 5.46 4.67 7.47
C ASP A 338 6.22 4.22 6.21
N THR A 339 7.55 4.23 6.30
CA THR A 339 8.43 4.21 5.15
C THR A 339 8.43 2.89 4.38
N ASP A 340 8.30 1.77 5.05
CA ASP A 340 8.25 0.44 4.42
C ASP A 340 6.91 0.21 3.74
N SER A 341 5.80 0.57 4.38
CA SER A 341 4.46 0.54 3.81
C SER A 341 4.34 1.46 2.58
N ASN A 342 4.84 2.70 2.70
CA ASN A 342 4.83 3.67 1.61
C ASN A 342 5.70 3.19 0.44
N GLY A 343 6.92 2.73 0.74
CA GLY A 343 7.84 2.17 -0.24
C GLY A 343 7.26 0.95 -0.95
N ALA A 344 6.61 0.04 -0.20
CA ALA A 344 5.92 -1.12 -0.73
C ALA A 344 4.83 -0.74 -1.76
N THR A 345 3.93 0.16 -1.39
CA THR A 345 2.82 0.56 -2.27
C THR A 345 3.32 1.34 -3.50
N ALA A 346 4.25 2.28 -3.33
CA ALA A 346 4.84 3.01 -4.45
C ALA A 346 5.63 2.08 -5.39
N GLY A 347 6.40 1.14 -4.82
CA GLY A 347 7.12 0.11 -5.57
C GLY A 347 6.20 -0.82 -6.34
N SER A 348 5.07 -1.22 -5.74
CA SER A 348 4.02 -2.00 -6.40
C SER A 348 3.49 -1.31 -7.65
N VAL A 349 3.09 -0.03 -7.52
CA VAL A 349 2.58 0.78 -8.65
C VAL A 349 3.64 0.95 -9.73
N ALA A 350 4.86 1.39 -9.35
CA ALA A 350 5.94 1.61 -10.30
C ALA A 350 6.36 0.30 -11.01
N GLY A 351 6.41 -0.82 -10.26
CA GLY A 351 6.71 -2.14 -10.81
C GLY A 351 5.65 -2.64 -11.80
N VAL A 352 4.35 -2.40 -11.53
CA VAL A 352 3.28 -2.67 -12.50
C VAL A 352 3.45 -1.83 -13.75
N MET A 353 3.82 -0.56 -13.62
CA MET A 353 3.96 0.35 -14.76
C MET A 353 5.14 -0.02 -15.65
N CYS A 354 6.30 -0.28 -15.08
CA CYS A 354 7.50 -0.58 -15.86
C CYS A 354 7.64 -2.05 -16.27
N GLY A 355 7.02 -2.99 -15.51
CA GLY A 355 7.26 -4.43 -15.62
C GLY A 355 8.53 -4.89 -14.89
N ALA A 356 8.59 -6.17 -14.49
CA ALA A 356 9.72 -6.75 -13.76
C ALA A 356 11.03 -6.66 -14.55
N SER A 357 10.96 -6.83 -15.87
CA SER A 357 12.11 -6.78 -16.76
C SER A 357 12.81 -5.41 -16.82
N ALA A 358 12.13 -4.34 -16.40
CA ALA A 358 12.67 -2.97 -16.37
C ALA A 358 13.05 -2.52 -14.94
N ILE A 359 12.77 -3.31 -13.91
CA ILE A 359 13.26 -3.00 -12.55
C ILE A 359 14.78 -3.16 -12.54
N PRO A 360 15.53 -2.11 -12.11
CA PRO A 360 17.00 -2.19 -12.09
C PRO A 360 17.50 -3.30 -11.16
N PRO A 361 18.54 -4.07 -11.57
CA PRO A 361 19.01 -5.28 -10.90
C PRO A 361 19.37 -5.09 -9.42
N GLN A 362 19.87 -3.91 -9.01
CA GLN A 362 20.18 -3.64 -7.61
C GLN A 362 18.96 -3.77 -6.68
N TRP A 363 17.73 -3.61 -7.21
CA TRP A 363 16.49 -3.76 -6.46
C TRP A 363 15.93 -5.17 -6.46
N SER A 364 16.14 -5.92 -7.54
CA SER A 364 15.57 -7.27 -7.73
C SER A 364 16.52 -8.40 -7.34
N ASP A 365 17.80 -8.32 -7.72
CA ASP A 365 18.74 -9.41 -7.54
C ASP A 365 18.96 -9.82 -6.08
N PRO A 366 19.08 -8.87 -5.11
CA PRO A 366 19.25 -9.25 -3.70
C PRO A 366 18.05 -9.97 -3.09
N LEU A 367 16.87 -9.90 -3.72
CA LEU A 367 15.66 -10.60 -3.25
C LEU A 367 15.70 -12.10 -3.53
N GLU A 368 16.61 -12.59 -4.38
CA GLU A 368 16.88 -14.03 -4.67
C GLU A 368 15.59 -14.84 -4.93
N ASP A 369 14.57 -14.19 -5.51
CA ASP A 369 13.24 -14.77 -5.74
C ASP A 369 12.63 -15.44 -4.49
N ARG A 370 12.87 -14.91 -3.28
CA ARG A 370 12.47 -15.49 -2.01
C ARG A 370 11.75 -14.52 -1.11
N VAL A 371 10.64 -14.98 -0.51
CA VAL A 371 9.83 -14.22 0.46
C VAL A 371 9.79 -14.95 1.81
N ARG A 372 10.09 -14.22 2.89
CA ARG A 372 9.79 -14.67 4.26
C ARG A 372 8.38 -14.21 4.63
N SER A 373 7.62 -15.11 5.24
CA SER A 373 6.22 -14.85 5.61
C SER A 373 5.84 -15.53 6.90
N ALA A 374 5.00 -14.88 7.71
CA ALA A 374 4.37 -15.49 8.87
C ALA A 374 3.06 -16.23 8.51
N VAL A 375 2.58 -16.11 7.29
CA VAL A 375 1.37 -16.80 6.83
C VAL A 375 1.64 -18.30 6.77
N PHE A 376 0.86 -19.09 7.47
CA PHE A 376 1.05 -20.53 7.56
C PHE A 376 1.03 -21.19 6.17
N GLY A 377 2.12 -21.85 5.84
CA GLY A 377 2.31 -22.54 4.55
C GLY A 377 2.96 -21.71 3.45
N PHE A 378 3.42 -20.46 3.74
CA PHE A 378 3.98 -19.57 2.73
C PHE A 378 5.40 -19.05 3.05
N ASP A 379 6.01 -19.44 4.18
CA ASP A 379 7.39 -19.01 4.47
C ASP A 379 8.36 -19.61 3.44
N GLY A 380 9.22 -18.78 2.85
CA GLY A 380 10.18 -19.17 1.84
C GLY A 380 9.60 -19.36 0.43
N VAL A 381 8.35 -18.96 0.19
CA VAL A 381 7.74 -19.02 -1.15
C VAL A 381 8.49 -18.14 -2.14
N ARG A 382 8.46 -18.49 -3.42
CA ARG A 382 9.09 -17.69 -4.49
C ARG A 382 8.21 -16.52 -4.90
N ILE A 383 8.83 -15.37 -5.18
CA ILE A 383 8.14 -14.19 -5.76
C ILE A 383 7.50 -14.58 -7.11
N SER A 384 8.26 -15.31 -7.94
CA SER A 384 7.80 -15.81 -9.23
C SER A 384 6.60 -16.75 -9.11
N GLU A 385 6.53 -17.57 -8.05
CA GLU A 385 5.37 -18.44 -7.78
C GLU A 385 4.14 -17.63 -7.40
N LEU A 386 4.28 -16.65 -6.48
CA LEU A 386 3.18 -15.75 -6.10
C LEU A 386 2.65 -14.99 -7.32
N SER A 387 3.54 -14.48 -8.16
CA SER A 387 3.20 -13.81 -9.41
C SER A 387 2.43 -14.72 -10.37
N ALA A 388 2.90 -15.95 -10.59
CA ALA A 388 2.22 -16.91 -11.47
C ALA A 388 0.82 -17.29 -10.95
N ARG A 389 0.64 -17.38 -9.63
CA ARG A 389 -0.66 -17.63 -8.98
C ARG A 389 -1.59 -16.43 -9.18
N THR A 390 -1.07 -15.21 -8.99
CA THR A 390 -1.81 -13.96 -9.22
C THR A 390 -2.24 -13.82 -10.69
N LEU A 391 -1.34 -14.15 -11.63
CA LEU A 391 -1.64 -14.12 -13.07
C LEU A 391 -2.83 -15.02 -13.45
N ARG A 392 -2.90 -16.23 -12.87
CA ARG A 392 -4.05 -17.13 -13.12
C ARG A 392 -5.38 -16.50 -12.72
N LEU A 393 -5.43 -15.78 -11.61
CA LEU A 393 -6.63 -15.08 -11.14
C LEU A 393 -6.94 -13.84 -11.99
N ALA A 394 -5.92 -13.13 -12.48
CA ALA A 394 -6.08 -11.94 -13.29
C ALA A 394 -6.50 -12.24 -14.74
N SER A 395 -6.29 -13.48 -15.21
CA SER A 395 -6.59 -13.90 -16.60
C SER A 395 -7.91 -14.66 -16.75
N GLY A 396 -8.58 -15.03 -15.66
CA GLY A 396 -9.86 -15.72 -15.62
C GLY A 396 -11.00 -14.79 -15.30
#